data_5dcb1c8297afa41ffe1532969cb31603
#
_entry.id   5dcb1c8297afa41ffe1532969cb31603
#
_cell.length_a   1.000
_cell.length_b   1.000
_cell.length_c   1.000
_cell.angle_alpha   90.00
_cell.angle_beta   90.00
_cell.angle_gamma   90.00
#
_symmetry.space_group_name_H-M   'P 1'
#
loop_
_entity.id
_entity.type
_entity.pdbx_description
1 polymer ?
#
loop_
_entity_poly.entity_id
_entity_poly.type
_entity_poly.pdbx_seq_one_letter_code
_entity_poly.pdbx_strand_id
1 'polypeptide(L)'
;MAKKRKSDSAVAMLEMWRAPAGAGEPIGCLATTFTFQPGLFEEQCLARFLQVDSDPQREELAYLLEREANLGKAYAGVLVDRSQAGVEHSLRWDVLSVHIPRGKQHAKISLLAWENCVRVIVSSANLTEQGYRSNQEVTIAIDSNLDGTDQRIVAEAVHFLESLIDFVPSGDGESPQKKRATAFLEQLKLLIQDWPKATSDPSVRQLLVATLPRNTFRSEEARSALSETVKACLKNGGPEEIWVASPFFDVGDGEDVTTVALCKAFARGRTRSIYFAVPSLDRLGTEAPRLAAPKSLLVTSKKYVDDVAFEILPYTDAGGNERQWHAKMLALRRYDDEGGYAALMIGSSNFTKAGMGIGGVANAELNLLTIAKLGGQSKVSKQLDQ
;
A
#
# COMPACT_ATOMS: atom_id res chain seq x y z
N MET A 1 -30.92 -24.34 14.52
CA MET A 1 -30.67 -22.88 14.52
C MET A 1 -29.20 -22.65 14.29
N ALA A 2 -28.79 -22.31 13.05
CA ALA A 2 -27.41 -22.04 12.72
C ALA A 2 -27.01 -20.66 13.29
N LYS A 3 -26.02 -20.62 14.17
CA LYS A 3 -25.38 -19.38 14.62
C LYS A 3 -24.82 -18.65 13.39
N LYS A 4 -25.44 -17.54 12.97
CA LYS A 4 -24.83 -16.57 12.05
C LYS A 4 -23.44 -16.22 12.62
N ARG A 5 -22.37 -16.67 11.96
CA ARG A 5 -21.03 -16.10 12.18
C ARG A 5 -21.17 -14.60 11.92
N LYS A 6 -20.91 -13.77 12.94
CA LYS A 6 -20.63 -12.35 12.71
C LYS A 6 -19.44 -12.31 11.76
N SER A 7 -19.66 -11.94 10.50
CA SER A 7 -18.59 -11.55 9.61
C SER A 7 -17.87 -10.39 10.31
N ASP A 8 -16.56 -10.52 10.54
CA ASP A 8 -15.74 -9.36 10.86
C ASP A 8 -15.97 -8.39 9.70
N SER A 9 -16.78 -7.35 9.93
CA SER A 9 -17.12 -6.36 8.91
C SER A 9 -15.81 -5.67 8.55
N ALA A 10 -15.44 -5.69 7.26
CA ALA A 10 -14.31 -4.93 6.77
C ALA A 10 -14.47 -3.47 7.20
N VAL A 11 -13.46 -2.93 7.88
CA VAL A 11 -13.47 -1.53 8.32
C VAL A 11 -13.46 -0.66 7.08
N ALA A 12 -14.37 0.31 7.00
CA ALA A 12 -14.39 1.25 5.89
C ALA A 12 -13.06 2.03 5.84
N MET A 13 -12.51 2.23 4.65
CA MET A 13 -11.17 2.82 4.46
C MET A 13 -11.03 4.21 5.12
N LEU A 14 -12.09 5.01 5.10
CA LEU A 14 -12.12 6.30 5.78
C LEU A 14 -12.01 6.18 7.31
N GLU A 15 -12.52 5.11 7.91
CA GLU A 15 -12.41 4.89 9.37
C GLU A 15 -10.98 4.55 9.81
N MET A 16 -10.11 4.15 8.88
CA MET A 16 -8.67 3.98 9.17
C MET A 16 -7.97 5.30 9.47
N TRP A 17 -8.55 6.45 9.08
CA TRP A 17 -8.04 7.78 9.43
C TRP A 17 -8.43 8.22 10.84
N ARG A 18 -9.39 7.56 11.47
CA ARG A 18 -9.83 7.88 12.83
C ARG A 18 -8.80 7.42 13.86
N ALA A 19 -8.53 8.28 14.84
CA ALA A 19 -7.65 7.97 15.95
C ALA A 19 -8.15 6.69 16.69
N PRO A 20 -7.27 5.75 17.03
CA PRO A 20 -7.63 4.66 17.92
C PRO A 20 -7.85 5.17 19.35
N ALA A 21 -8.56 4.38 20.15
CA ALA A 21 -8.80 4.73 21.55
C ALA A 21 -7.46 4.95 22.29
N GLY A 22 -7.35 6.06 23.01
CA GLY A 22 -6.15 6.39 23.76
C GLY A 22 -4.99 6.97 22.94
N ALA A 23 -5.20 7.27 21.67
CA ALA A 23 -4.14 7.82 20.80
C ALA A 23 -3.62 9.21 21.24
N GLY A 24 -4.43 9.98 21.97
CA GLY A 24 -4.09 11.36 22.34
C GLY A 24 -4.35 12.38 21.22
N GLU A 25 -3.81 13.57 21.38
CA GLU A 25 -3.98 14.68 20.43
C GLU A 25 -3.24 14.41 19.10
N PRO A 26 -3.75 14.91 17.95
CA PRO A 26 -3.10 14.78 16.68
C PRO A 26 -1.81 15.62 16.61
N ILE A 27 -0.70 15.00 16.18
CA ILE A 27 0.59 15.65 15.94
C ILE A 27 0.75 16.02 14.47
N GLY A 28 0.41 15.10 13.57
CA GLY A 28 0.49 15.36 12.14
C GLY A 28 0.26 14.13 11.28
N CYS A 29 0.04 14.38 9.99
CA CYS A 29 -0.07 13.33 8.99
C CYS A 29 0.65 13.70 7.69
N LEU A 30 1.23 12.70 7.05
CA LEU A 30 1.82 12.81 5.72
C LEU A 30 1.37 11.62 4.87
N ALA A 31 0.68 11.91 3.78
CA ALA A 31 0.16 10.90 2.87
C ALA A 31 0.82 10.98 1.49
N THR A 32 0.71 9.91 0.71
CA THR A 32 1.14 9.86 -0.68
C THR A 32 0.04 9.36 -1.59
N THR A 33 -0.03 9.88 -2.81
CA THR A 33 -1.02 9.45 -3.79
C THR A 33 -0.56 9.78 -5.22
N PHE A 34 -1.01 9.01 -6.21
CA PHE A 34 -0.79 9.36 -7.61
C PHE A 34 -1.81 10.41 -8.07
N THR A 35 -3.11 10.09 -8.01
CA THR A 35 -4.19 11.04 -8.25
C THR A 35 -4.73 11.57 -6.94
N PHE A 36 -5.06 12.85 -6.88
CA PHE A 36 -5.42 13.55 -5.67
C PHE A 36 -6.73 14.32 -5.82
N GLN A 37 -7.59 14.19 -4.82
CA GLN A 37 -8.83 14.96 -4.71
C GLN A 37 -8.84 15.70 -3.37
N PRO A 38 -8.55 17.02 -3.38
CA PRO A 38 -8.42 17.85 -2.18
C PRO A 38 -9.60 17.78 -1.23
N GLY A 39 -10.84 17.84 -1.76
CA GLY A 39 -12.06 17.78 -0.94
C GLY A 39 -12.19 16.48 -0.13
N LEU A 40 -11.87 15.30 -0.71
CA LEU A 40 -11.85 14.05 0.06
C LEU A 40 -10.83 14.11 1.20
N PHE A 41 -9.63 14.61 0.92
CA PHE A 41 -8.57 14.69 1.93
C PHE A 41 -8.97 15.62 3.06
N GLU A 42 -9.38 16.84 2.74
CA GLU A 42 -9.72 17.87 3.76
C GLU A 42 -10.98 17.53 4.55
N GLU A 43 -12.08 17.18 3.86
CA GLU A 43 -13.38 17.04 4.50
C GLU A 43 -13.62 15.66 5.13
N GLN A 44 -12.92 14.63 4.61
CA GLN A 44 -13.18 13.25 5.05
C GLN A 44 -12.00 12.64 5.80
N CYS A 45 -10.78 12.74 5.25
CA CYS A 45 -9.60 12.15 5.86
C CYS A 45 -9.12 12.98 7.06
N LEU A 46 -8.85 14.26 6.85
CA LEU A 46 -8.34 15.14 7.92
C LEU A 46 -9.35 15.35 9.05
N ALA A 47 -10.64 15.47 8.76
CA ALA A 47 -11.65 15.59 9.80
C ALA A 47 -11.62 14.41 10.79
N ARG A 48 -11.44 13.18 10.29
CA ARG A 48 -11.31 11.98 11.13
C ARG A 48 -9.98 11.92 11.87
N PHE A 49 -8.89 12.28 11.20
CA PHE A 49 -7.57 12.32 11.80
C PHE A 49 -7.50 13.33 12.96
N LEU A 50 -8.09 14.51 12.75
CA LEU A 50 -8.13 15.61 13.71
C LEU A 50 -9.17 15.43 14.83
N GLN A 51 -9.92 14.33 14.81
CA GLN A 51 -10.95 14.01 15.79
C GLN A 51 -12.00 15.13 15.90
N VAL A 52 -12.45 15.67 14.74
CA VAL A 52 -13.53 16.67 14.70
C VAL A 52 -14.84 15.97 15.06
N ASP A 53 -15.48 16.39 16.15
CA ASP A 53 -16.70 15.80 16.68
C ASP A 53 -17.98 16.43 16.12
N SER A 54 -17.92 17.71 15.73
CA SER A 54 -19.05 18.44 15.17
C SER A 54 -19.52 17.82 13.85
N ASP A 55 -20.86 17.76 13.65
CA ASP A 55 -21.46 17.24 12.43
C ASP A 55 -21.47 18.32 11.33
N PRO A 56 -20.76 18.13 10.18
CA PRO A 56 -20.69 19.13 9.11
C PRO A 56 -22.06 19.47 8.50
N GLN A 57 -23.06 18.59 8.60
CA GLN A 57 -24.40 18.82 8.05
C GLN A 57 -25.35 19.53 9.02
N ARG A 58 -25.13 19.41 10.33
CA ARG A 58 -25.99 19.97 11.37
C ARG A 58 -25.39 21.18 12.06
N GLU A 59 -24.07 21.23 12.14
CA GLU A 59 -23.32 22.19 12.94
C GLU A 59 -22.19 22.83 12.12
N GLU A 60 -22.49 23.25 10.89
CA GLU A 60 -21.50 23.71 9.90
C GLU A 60 -20.47 24.71 10.46
N LEU A 61 -20.92 25.72 11.19
CA LEU A 61 -20.02 26.73 11.76
C LEU A 61 -19.15 26.15 12.88
N ALA A 62 -19.70 25.31 13.76
CA ALA A 62 -18.94 24.65 14.82
C ALA A 62 -17.90 23.69 14.22
N TYR A 63 -18.29 22.91 13.21
CA TYR A 63 -17.40 22.04 12.46
C TYR A 63 -16.22 22.80 11.84
N LEU A 64 -16.49 23.93 11.18
CA LEU A 64 -15.44 24.75 10.57
C LEU A 64 -14.48 25.30 11.64
N LEU A 65 -15.00 25.84 12.74
CA LEU A 65 -14.17 26.39 13.82
C LEU A 65 -13.33 25.31 14.51
N GLU A 66 -13.91 24.15 14.79
CA GLU A 66 -13.20 23.04 15.42
C GLU A 66 -12.11 22.48 14.49
N ARG A 67 -12.43 22.27 13.22
CA ARG A 67 -11.46 21.83 12.21
C ARG A 67 -10.29 22.80 12.08
N GLU A 68 -10.56 24.11 12.00
CA GLU A 68 -9.54 25.15 11.93
C GLU A 68 -8.63 25.17 13.16
N ALA A 69 -9.23 25.08 14.34
CA ALA A 69 -8.49 25.07 15.60
C ALA A 69 -7.55 23.85 15.67
N ASN A 70 -8.01 22.69 15.21
CA ASN A 70 -7.21 21.44 15.23
C ASN A 70 -6.15 21.40 14.13
N LEU A 71 -6.45 21.91 12.92
CA LEU A 71 -5.45 22.08 11.86
C LEU A 71 -4.31 23.03 12.24
N GLY A 72 -4.59 24.04 13.07
CA GLY A 72 -3.56 24.95 13.57
C GLY A 72 -2.54 24.29 14.53
N LYS A 73 -2.87 23.11 15.07
CA LYS A 73 -2.03 22.39 16.03
C LYS A 73 -1.24 21.23 15.41
N ALA A 74 -1.71 20.67 14.31
CA ALA A 74 -1.16 19.47 13.69
C ALA A 74 -0.61 19.76 12.30
N TYR A 75 0.48 19.09 11.93
CA TYR A 75 0.96 19.11 10.55
C TYR A 75 0.07 18.25 9.64
N ALA A 76 -0.19 18.72 8.42
CA ALA A 76 -0.84 17.93 7.39
C ALA A 76 -0.18 18.15 6.02
N GLY A 77 0.10 17.05 5.30
CA GLY A 77 0.72 17.14 3.98
C GLY A 77 0.43 15.93 3.09
N VAL A 78 0.51 16.15 1.78
CA VAL A 78 0.35 15.13 0.76
C VAL A 78 1.45 15.22 -0.30
N LEU A 79 2.14 14.11 -0.53
CA LEU A 79 3.09 13.93 -1.63
C LEU A 79 2.32 13.40 -2.85
N VAL A 80 2.23 14.19 -3.91
CA VAL A 80 1.44 13.89 -5.12
C VAL A 80 2.36 13.81 -6.33
N ASP A 81 2.08 12.90 -7.27
CA ASP A 81 2.81 12.87 -8.54
C ASP A 81 2.72 14.23 -9.25
N ARG A 82 3.84 14.71 -9.78
CA ARG A 82 3.92 16.02 -10.43
C ARG A 82 2.88 16.20 -11.53
N SER A 83 2.55 15.14 -12.27
CA SER A 83 1.57 15.21 -13.35
C SER A 83 0.12 15.36 -12.86
N GLN A 84 -0.12 15.14 -11.55
CA GLN A 84 -1.44 15.09 -10.91
C GLN A 84 -1.59 16.10 -9.76
N ALA A 85 -0.54 16.88 -9.47
CA ALA A 85 -0.54 17.79 -8.30
C ALA A 85 -1.56 18.94 -8.40
N GLY A 86 -2.12 19.20 -9.58
CA GLY A 86 -3.14 20.22 -9.77
C GLY A 86 -2.67 21.65 -9.45
N VAL A 87 -3.60 22.59 -9.45
CA VAL A 87 -3.38 24.00 -9.07
C VAL A 87 -4.06 24.37 -7.74
N GLU A 88 -4.75 23.44 -7.10
CA GLU A 88 -5.43 23.70 -5.84
C GLU A 88 -4.40 23.72 -4.69
N HIS A 89 -4.27 24.85 -4.06
CA HIS A 89 -3.42 25.07 -2.89
C HIS A 89 -4.28 25.36 -1.67
N SER A 90 -3.97 24.71 -0.56
CA SER A 90 -4.50 25.08 0.75
C SER A 90 -3.46 25.87 1.54
N LEU A 91 -3.90 26.83 2.35
CA LEU A 91 -3.03 27.49 3.34
C LEU A 91 -2.89 26.66 4.61
N ARG A 92 -3.60 25.53 4.73
CA ARG A 92 -3.78 24.75 5.95
C ARG A 92 -3.05 23.41 5.93
N TRP A 93 -2.77 22.92 4.75
CA TRP A 93 -2.04 21.67 4.52
C TRP A 93 -1.19 21.77 3.26
N ASP A 94 -0.13 21.01 3.22
CA ASP A 94 0.88 21.09 2.16
C ASP A 94 0.64 20.10 1.04
N VAL A 95 0.82 20.55 -0.20
CA VAL A 95 1.00 19.68 -1.38
C VAL A 95 2.47 19.71 -1.78
N LEU A 96 3.10 18.54 -1.81
CA LEU A 96 4.46 18.35 -2.26
C LEU A 96 4.43 17.61 -3.62
N SER A 97 4.79 18.32 -4.68
CA SER A 97 4.82 17.77 -6.05
C SER A 97 6.07 16.93 -6.26
N VAL A 98 5.93 15.60 -6.34
CA VAL A 98 7.03 14.65 -6.49
C VAL A 98 7.33 14.40 -7.97
N HIS A 99 8.59 14.49 -8.36
CA HIS A 99 9.06 14.21 -9.72
C HIS A 99 10.00 12.99 -9.74
N ILE A 100 9.48 11.85 -10.14
CA ILE A 100 10.27 10.63 -10.32
C ILE A 100 10.84 10.60 -11.75
N PRO A 101 12.16 10.63 -11.94
CA PRO A 101 12.77 10.56 -13.27
C PRO A 101 12.41 9.25 -14.00
N ARG A 102 11.77 9.35 -15.17
CA ARG A 102 11.32 8.23 -16.02
C ARG A 102 10.30 7.29 -15.35
N GLY A 103 9.66 7.72 -14.28
CA GLY A 103 8.65 6.98 -13.53
C GLY A 103 7.56 7.90 -13.00
N LYS A 104 6.81 7.42 -12.03
CA LYS A 104 5.73 8.15 -11.37
C LYS A 104 5.81 7.94 -9.86
N GLN A 105 5.38 8.96 -9.09
CA GLN A 105 5.02 8.74 -7.70
C GLN A 105 3.69 8.01 -7.67
N HIS A 106 3.72 6.72 -7.39
CA HIS A 106 2.53 5.88 -7.41
C HIS A 106 2.28 5.16 -6.07
N ALA A 107 3.14 5.38 -5.07
CA ALA A 107 2.94 4.87 -3.71
C ALA A 107 1.67 5.47 -3.07
N LYS A 108 1.00 4.68 -2.25
CA LYS A 108 -0.18 5.06 -1.49
C LYS A 108 0.01 4.62 -0.04
N ILE A 109 0.66 5.50 0.71
CA ILE A 109 0.87 5.34 2.15
C ILE A 109 0.34 6.58 2.86
N SER A 110 -0.25 6.39 4.03
CA SER A 110 -0.57 7.48 4.95
C SER A 110 0.05 7.17 6.30
N LEU A 111 0.85 8.13 6.80
CA LEU A 111 1.49 8.09 8.10
C LEU A 111 0.75 9.10 9.00
N LEU A 112 0.06 8.61 10.00
CA LEU A 112 -0.76 9.38 10.93
C LEU A 112 -0.15 9.29 12.31
N ALA A 113 0.10 10.42 12.95
CA ALA A 113 0.74 10.48 14.27
C ALA A 113 -0.14 11.23 15.28
N TRP A 114 -0.38 10.59 16.40
CA TRP A 114 -0.95 11.15 17.61
C TRP A 114 0.06 10.99 18.75
N GLU A 115 -0.18 11.60 19.89
CA GLU A 115 0.77 11.57 21.03
C GLU A 115 1.18 10.17 21.46
N ASN A 116 0.25 9.20 21.45
CA ASN A 116 0.48 7.84 21.96
C ASN A 116 0.37 6.75 20.88
N CYS A 117 0.16 7.13 19.62
CA CYS A 117 -0.02 6.17 18.52
C CYS A 117 0.48 6.71 17.19
N VAL A 118 1.16 5.88 16.43
CA VAL A 118 1.48 6.13 15.02
C VAL A 118 0.87 5.03 14.18
N ARG A 119 0.07 5.43 13.20
CA ARG A 119 -0.56 4.50 12.23
C ARG A 119 0.08 4.64 10.87
N VAL A 120 0.48 3.50 10.31
CA VAL A 120 0.90 3.36 8.92
C VAL A 120 -0.22 2.68 8.14
N ILE A 121 -0.80 3.38 7.16
CA ILE A 121 -1.80 2.82 6.24
C ILE A 121 -1.11 2.57 4.90
N VAL A 122 -1.09 1.32 4.43
CA VAL A 122 -0.62 0.94 3.09
C VAL A 122 -1.81 0.54 2.25
N SER A 123 -1.95 1.11 1.06
CA SER A 123 -3.14 0.95 0.24
C SER A 123 -2.83 0.80 -1.25
N SER A 124 -3.78 0.22 -1.99
CA SER A 124 -3.85 0.33 -3.46
C SER A 124 -4.63 1.56 -3.92
N ALA A 125 -5.39 2.20 -3.03
CA ALA A 125 -6.29 3.31 -3.31
C ALA A 125 -5.57 4.66 -3.39
N ASN A 126 -5.91 5.45 -4.41
CA ASN A 126 -5.59 6.86 -4.43
C ASN A 126 -6.48 7.65 -3.46
N LEU A 127 -6.03 8.84 -3.03
CA LEU A 127 -6.83 9.79 -2.25
C LEU A 127 -7.89 10.48 -3.14
N THR A 128 -8.86 9.69 -3.59
CA THR A 128 -9.98 10.09 -4.45
C THR A 128 -11.27 9.38 -4.03
N GLU A 129 -12.42 9.93 -4.37
CA GLU A 129 -13.72 9.29 -4.12
C GLU A 129 -13.80 7.90 -4.76
N GLN A 130 -13.23 7.72 -5.97
CA GLN A 130 -13.18 6.42 -6.61
C GLN A 130 -12.39 5.41 -5.78
N GLY A 131 -11.18 5.79 -5.30
CA GLY A 131 -10.33 4.93 -4.49
C GLY A 131 -10.96 4.56 -3.15
N TYR A 132 -11.65 5.50 -2.51
CA TYR A 132 -12.16 5.29 -1.15
C TYR A 132 -13.58 4.72 -1.10
N ARG A 133 -14.37 4.80 -2.17
CA ARG A 133 -15.81 4.44 -2.17
C ARG A 133 -16.25 3.50 -3.28
N SER A 134 -15.68 3.64 -4.49
CA SER A 134 -16.24 2.99 -5.69
C SER A 134 -15.42 1.78 -6.15
N ASN A 135 -14.10 1.83 -6.05
CA ASN A 135 -13.25 0.73 -6.47
C ASN A 135 -13.23 -0.42 -5.46
N GLN A 136 -12.83 -1.60 -5.93
CA GLN A 136 -12.38 -2.69 -5.07
C GLN A 136 -10.87 -2.50 -4.85
N GLU A 137 -10.51 -2.09 -3.64
CA GLU A 137 -9.15 -1.78 -3.22
C GLU A 137 -8.73 -2.69 -2.06
N VAL A 138 -7.43 -2.79 -1.82
CA VAL A 138 -6.87 -3.44 -0.65
C VAL A 138 -6.13 -2.42 0.19
N THR A 139 -6.39 -2.44 1.50
CA THR A 139 -5.78 -1.53 2.46
C THR A 139 -5.54 -2.23 3.78
N ILE A 140 -4.42 -1.91 4.40
CA ILE A 140 -4.09 -2.35 5.76
C ILE A 140 -3.58 -1.18 6.57
N ALA A 141 -3.99 -1.13 7.84
CA ALA A 141 -3.48 -0.20 8.83
C ALA A 141 -2.70 -0.96 9.92
N ILE A 142 -1.55 -0.44 10.28
CA ILE A 142 -0.69 -0.97 11.34
C ILE A 142 -0.47 0.13 12.36
N ASP A 143 -0.87 -0.13 13.61
CA ASP A 143 -0.69 0.79 14.72
C ASP A 143 0.57 0.43 15.50
N SER A 144 1.39 1.44 15.77
CA SER A 144 2.47 1.41 16.74
C SER A 144 2.10 2.33 17.89
N ASN A 145 2.20 1.86 19.14
CA ASN A 145 1.76 2.58 20.33
C ASN A 145 2.67 2.30 21.53
N LEU A 146 2.37 2.92 22.64
CA LEU A 146 3.11 2.76 23.92
C LEU A 146 3.01 1.35 24.51
N ASP A 147 2.03 0.54 24.12
CA ASP A 147 1.86 -0.84 24.60
C ASP A 147 2.81 -1.83 23.90
N GLY A 148 3.63 -1.35 22.97
CA GLY A 148 4.69 -2.10 22.34
C GLY A 148 4.27 -2.80 21.05
N THR A 149 4.27 -2.07 19.96
CA THR A 149 4.18 -2.60 18.60
C THR A 149 5.49 -2.43 17.84
N ASP A 150 5.61 -3.14 16.72
CA ASP A 150 6.84 -3.17 15.94
C ASP A 150 7.15 -1.79 15.30
N GLN A 151 8.07 -1.06 15.91
CA GLN A 151 8.50 0.26 15.42
C GLN A 151 9.23 0.19 14.07
N ARG A 152 9.67 -0.99 13.61
CA ARG A 152 10.40 -1.13 12.33
C ARG A 152 9.55 -0.67 11.15
N ILE A 153 8.25 -0.97 11.14
CA ILE A 153 7.34 -0.54 10.08
C ILE A 153 7.25 0.99 10.01
N VAL A 154 7.17 1.65 11.17
CA VAL A 154 7.15 3.12 11.23
C VAL A 154 8.48 3.70 10.74
N ALA A 155 9.62 3.16 11.19
CA ALA A 155 10.93 3.62 10.77
C ALA A 155 11.15 3.44 9.26
N GLU A 156 10.74 2.31 8.69
CA GLU A 156 10.78 2.06 7.25
C GLU A 156 9.86 3.01 6.47
N ALA A 157 8.66 3.31 7.00
CA ALA A 157 7.73 4.27 6.41
C ALA A 157 8.30 5.69 6.40
N VAL A 158 8.88 6.13 7.52
CA VAL A 158 9.55 7.43 7.63
C VAL A 158 10.70 7.53 6.62
N HIS A 159 11.57 6.52 6.56
CA HIS A 159 12.68 6.50 5.62
C HIS A 159 12.22 6.56 4.15
N PHE A 160 11.15 5.82 3.81
CA PHE A 160 10.56 5.88 2.48
C PHE A 160 10.02 7.28 2.13
N LEU A 161 9.30 7.91 3.07
CA LEU A 161 8.75 9.26 2.88
C LEU A 161 9.86 10.32 2.75
N GLU A 162 10.93 10.21 3.53
CA GLU A 162 12.12 11.07 3.39
C GLU A 162 12.75 10.94 2.00
N SER A 163 12.90 9.69 1.51
CA SER A 163 13.42 9.44 0.16
C SER A 163 12.53 10.05 -0.92
N LEU A 164 11.19 10.07 -0.73
CA LEU A 164 10.26 10.74 -1.65
C LEU A 164 10.36 12.26 -1.60
N ILE A 165 10.56 12.85 -0.41
CA ILE A 165 10.74 14.30 -0.24
C ILE A 165 11.95 14.80 -1.02
N ASP A 166 12.99 14.01 -1.20
CA ASP A 166 14.16 14.38 -2.01
C ASP A 166 13.82 14.56 -3.50
N PHE A 167 12.80 13.84 -3.99
CA PHE A 167 12.29 14.00 -5.35
C PHE A 167 11.30 15.17 -5.52
N VAL A 168 11.04 15.94 -4.47
CA VAL A 168 10.31 17.21 -4.59
C VAL A 168 11.28 18.27 -5.10
N PRO A 169 11.04 18.88 -6.29
CA PRO A 169 11.93 19.88 -6.84
C PRO A 169 12.08 21.06 -5.88
N SER A 170 13.31 21.49 -5.66
CA SER A 170 13.66 22.71 -4.94
C SER A 170 14.22 23.70 -5.93
N GLY A 171 13.78 24.98 -5.86
CA GLY A 171 14.42 26.08 -6.58
C GLY A 171 15.76 26.45 -5.91
N ASP A 172 16.10 27.74 -5.90
CA ASP A 172 17.32 28.28 -5.25
C ASP A 172 17.36 28.14 -3.72
N GLY A 173 16.49 27.34 -3.15
CA GLY A 173 16.40 27.02 -1.73
C GLY A 173 15.34 25.98 -1.44
N GLU A 174 15.37 25.41 -0.24
CA GLU A 174 14.37 24.41 0.18
C GLU A 174 13.02 25.09 0.43
N SER A 175 11.95 24.57 -0.21
CA SER A 175 10.61 25.13 -0.07
C SER A 175 10.10 25.03 1.38
N PRO A 176 9.26 26.01 1.85
CA PRO A 176 8.67 25.94 3.18
C PRO A 176 7.89 24.65 3.44
N GLN A 177 7.18 24.12 2.43
CA GLN A 177 6.43 22.87 2.51
C GLN A 177 7.37 21.68 2.76
N LYS A 178 8.49 21.63 2.02
CA LYS A 178 9.50 20.58 2.20
C LYS A 178 10.10 20.63 3.60
N LYS A 179 10.43 21.83 4.11
CA LYS A 179 10.94 22.01 5.48
C LYS A 179 9.95 21.52 6.55
N ARG A 180 8.65 21.84 6.40
CA ARG A 180 7.62 21.38 7.35
C ARG A 180 7.46 19.87 7.31
N ALA A 181 7.42 19.25 6.11
CA ALA A 181 7.35 17.80 5.98
C ALA A 181 8.55 17.09 6.63
N THR A 182 9.76 17.59 6.39
CA THR A 182 10.99 17.06 6.99
C THR A 182 10.96 17.22 8.51
N ALA A 183 10.59 18.39 9.02
CA ALA A 183 10.48 18.64 10.46
C ALA A 183 9.46 17.72 11.15
N PHE A 184 8.32 17.45 10.50
CA PHE A 184 7.34 16.48 11.01
C PHE A 184 7.93 15.07 11.10
N LEU A 185 8.65 14.59 10.08
CA LEU A 185 9.27 13.27 10.12
C LEU A 185 10.37 13.16 11.18
N GLU A 186 11.16 14.23 11.39
CA GLU A 186 12.14 14.29 12.48
C GLU A 186 11.47 14.28 13.85
N GLN A 187 10.39 15.06 14.04
CA GLN A 187 9.60 15.04 15.28
C GLN A 187 9.07 13.65 15.58
N LEU A 188 8.60 12.93 14.53
CA LEU A 188 8.09 11.58 14.68
C LEU A 188 9.15 10.59 15.09
N LYS A 189 10.36 10.67 14.53
CA LYS A 189 11.51 9.84 14.96
C LYS A 189 11.80 10.01 16.44
N LEU A 190 11.81 11.26 16.92
CA LEU A 190 12.00 11.56 18.34
C LEU A 190 10.87 11.00 19.21
N LEU A 191 9.62 11.14 18.76
CA LEU A 191 8.46 10.63 19.48
C LEU A 191 8.54 9.13 19.75
N ILE A 192 8.89 8.35 18.72
CA ILE A 192 8.90 6.88 18.82
C ILE A 192 10.21 6.31 19.39
N GLN A 193 11.25 7.12 19.55
CA GLN A 193 12.58 6.65 19.95
C GLN A 193 12.55 5.86 21.27
N ASP A 194 11.78 6.35 22.23
CA ASP A 194 11.69 5.81 23.59
C ASP A 194 10.51 4.83 23.77
N TRP A 195 9.76 4.54 22.71
CA TRP A 195 8.64 3.61 22.80
C TRP A 195 9.13 2.16 22.98
N PRO A 196 8.39 1.32 23.71
CA PRO A 196 8.75 -0.07 23.92
C PRO A 196 8.87 -0.82 22.60
N LYS A 197 9.90 -1.67 22.48
CA LYS A 197 10.03 -2.56 21.34
C LYS A 197 9.11 -3.76 21.54
N ALA A 198 8.21 -4.00 20.58
CA ALA A 198 7.33 -5.15 20.63
C ALA A 198 8.08 -6.47 20.58
N THR A 199 7.57 -7.43 21.30
CA THR A 199 7.84 -8.84 21.04
C THR A 199 7.03 -9.27 19.83
N SER A 200 7.66 -9.28 18.64
CA SER A 200 7.00 -9.76 17.42
C SER A 200 6.68 -11.26 17.54
N ASP A 201 5.52 -11.68 17.08
CA ASP A 201 5.19 -13.12 16.93
C ASP A 201 6.24 -13.76 15.99
N PRO A 202 7.03 -14.73 16.46
CA PRO A 202 8.08 -15.34 15.63
C PRO A 202 7.54 -16.11 14.42
N SER A 203 6.23 -16.40 14.40
CA SER A 203 5.56 -17.07 13.28
C SER A 203 5.11 -16.09 12.17
N VAL A 204 5.09 -14.78 12.44
CA VAL A 204 4.65 -13.76 11.50
C VAL A 204 5.70 -12.67 11.37
N ARG A 205 6.07 -12.35 10.16
CA ARG A 205 7.00 -11.26 9.85
C ARG A 205 6.35 -10.28 8.89
N GLN A 206 6.35 -9.00 9.25
CA GLN A 206 5.90 -7.90 8.39
C GLN A 206 7.06 -6.99 8.05
N LEU A 207 7.11 -6.49 6.81
CA LEU A 207 8.09 -5.53 6.33
C LEU A 207 7.51 -4.70 5.19
N LEU A 208 7.99 -3.48 5.05
CA LEU A 208 7.69 -2.66 3.89
C LEU A 208 8.67 -2.99 2.75
N VAL A 209 8.14 -3.28 1.58
CA VAL A 209 8.92 -3.49 0.36
C VAL A 209 8.60 -2.39 -0.65
N ALA A 210 9.64 -1.78 -1.19
CA ALA A 210 9.48 -0.61 -2.04
C ALA A 210 10.08 -0.81 -3.42
N THR A 211 9.50 -0.09 -4.38
CA THR A 211 10.15 0.27 -5.62
C THR A 211 10.50 1.75 -5.56
N LEU A 212 11.77 2.07 -5.73
CA LEU A 212 12.28 3.43 -5.80
C LEU A 212 13.39 3.51 -6.83
N PRO A 213 13.46 4.55 -7.67
CA PRO A 213 14.65 4.80 -8.48
C PRO A 213 15.82 5.14 -7.57
N ARG A 214 17.05 5.08 -8.14
CA ARG A 214 18.26 5.51 -7.43
C ARG A 214 18.11 6.94 -6.93
N ASN A 215 18.35 7.16 -5.66
CA ASN A 215 18.39 8.48 -5.06
C ASN A 215 19.83 8.99 -4.97
N THR A 216 20.21 9.86 -5.89
CA THR A 216 21.57 10.43 -5.93
C THR A 216 21.81 11.43 -4.80
N PHE A 217 20.77 12.05 -4.25
CA PHE A 217 20.91 13.00 -3.13
C PHE A 217 21.33 12.32 -1.84
N ARG A 218 20.89 11.06 -1.63
CA ARG A 218 21.23 10.26 -0.44
C ARG A 218 22.27 9.18 -0.74
N SER A 219 22.78 9.10 -1.97
CA SER A 219 23.64 7.99 -2.41
C SER A 219 22.99 6.60 -2.22
N GLU A 220 21.65 6.53 -2.27
CA GLU A 220 20.90 5.30 -2.11
C GLU A 220 20.70 4.61 -3.47
N GLU A 221 20.91 3.29 -3.49
CA GLU A 221 20.67 2.48 -4.67
C GLU A 221 19.18 2.31 -4.96
N ALA A 222 18.84 1.98 -6.22
CA ALA A 222 17.48 1.70 -6.61
C ALA A 222 16.92 0.50 -5.82
N ARG A 223 15.67 0.62 -5.39
CA ARG A 223 14.93 -0.46 -4.72
C ARG A 223 13.98 -1.13 -5.70
N SER A 224 13.74 -2.42 -5.51
CA SER A 224 12.80 -3.22 -6.30
C SER A 224 11.93 -4.04 -5.36
N ALA A 225 10.61 -3.80 -5.42
CA ALA A 225 9.64 -4.55 -4.61
C ALA A 225 9.72 -6.06 -4.90
N LEU A 226 9.93 -6.45 -6.17
CA LEU A 226 10.13 -7.85 -6.52
C LEU A 226 11.38 -8.42 -5.85
N SER A 227 12.53 -7.76 -5.98
CA SER A 227 13.80 -8.25 -5.42
C SER A 227 13.77 -8.32 -3.90
N GLU A 228 13.16 -7.34 -3.23
CA GLU A 228 12.99 -7.34 -1.77
C GLU A 228 12.08 -8.47 -1.30
N THR A 229 10.95 -8.69 -1.99
CA THR A 229 10.01 -9.80 -1.71
C THR A 229 10.71 -11.16 -1.89
N VAL A 230 11.40 -11.36 -3.01
CA VAL A 230 12.18 -12.57 -3.27
C VAL A 230 13.20 -12.83 -2.19
N LYS A 231 14.02 -11.81 -1.84
CA LYS A 231 15.04 -11.91 -0.78
C LYS A 231 14.44 -12.27 0.59
N ALA A 232 13.25 -11.74 0.89
CA ALA A 232 12.58 -12.02 2.15
C ALA A 232 12.02 -13.46 2.19
N CYS A 233 11.42 -13.95 1.09
CA CYS A 233 10.76 -15.25 1.01
C CYS A 233 11.75 -16.41 0.81
N LEU A 234 12.80 -16.25 0.00
CA LEU A 234 13.77 -17.32 -0.28
C LEU A 234 14.50 -17.84 0.96
N LYS A 235 14.55 -17.07 2.04
CA LYS A 235 15.05 -17.55 3.33
C LYS A 235 14.27 -18.75 3.88
N ASN A 236 13.00 -18.89 3.47
CA ASN A 236 12.12 -19.98 3.84
C ASN A 236 11.94 -20.99 2.70
N GLY A 237 12.75 -20.91 1.63
CA GLY A 237 12.66 -21.71 0.42
C GLY A 237 11.79 -21.09 -0.68
N GLY A 238 11.87 -21.58 -1.90
CA GLY A 238 11.05 -21.10 -3.02
C GLY A 238 9.57 -21.51 -2.87
N PRO A 239 8.60 -20.71 -3.34
CA PRO A 239 7.19 -21.05 -3.30
C PRO A 239 6.86 -22.18 -4.29
N GLU A 240 5.79 -22.91 -4.03
CA GLU A 240 5.19 -23.89 -4.96
C GLU A 240 4.07 -23.25 -5.78
N GLU A 241 3.35 -22.30 -5.19
CA GLU A 241 2.26 -21.56 -5.83
C GLU A 241 2.51 -20.05 -5.76
N ILE A 242 2.18 -19.37 -6.86
CA ILE A 242 2.26 -17.92 -6.98
C ILE A 242 0.89 -17.41 -7.45
N TRP A 243 0.35 -16.42 -6.77
CA TRP A 243 -0.88 -15.72 -7.14
C TRP A 243 -0.58 -14.25 -7.40
N VAL A 244 -0.98 -13.76 -8.56
CA VAL A 244 -0.82 -12.36 -8.97
C VAL A 244 -2.19 -11.77 -9.22
N ALA A 245 -2.57 -10.76 -8.47
CA ALA A 245 -3.76 -9.96 -8.75
C ALA A 245 -3.34 -8.52 -9.07
N SER A 246 -3.65 -8.05 -10.27
CA SER A 246 -3.30 -6.70 -10.73
C SER A 246 -4.29 -6.21 -11.78
N PRO A 247 -4.70 -4.92 -11.73
CA PRO A 247 -5.54 -4.34 -12.78
C PRO A 247 -4.75 -4.00 -14.05
N PHE A 248 -3.42 -3.88 -13.96
CA PHE A 248 -2.56 -3.47 -15.06
C PHE A 248 -1.33 -4.36 -15.18
N PHE A 249 -0.97 -4.66 -16.41
CA PHE A 249 0.19 -5.44 -16.82
C PHE A 249 0.96 -4.69 -17.92
N ASP A 250 2.22 -5.06 -18.17
CA ASP A 250 2.94 -4.55 -19.32
C ASP A 250 2.32 -5.08 -20.62
N VAL A 251 2.19 -4.19 -21.61
CA VAL A 251 1.69 -4.55 -22.94
C VAL A 251 2.88 -4.65 -23.89
N GLY A 252 2.97 -5.76 -24.64
CA GLY A 252 4.02 -5.99 -25.63
C GLY A 252 3.82 -7.31 -26.38
N ASP A 253 4.46 -7.43 -27.55
CA ASP A 253 4.36 -8.62 -28.42
C ASP A 253 5.35 -9.72 -28.04
N GLY A 254 6.26 -9.46 -27.11
CA GLY A 254 7.30 -10.40 -26.66
C GLY A 254 6.97 -11.12 -25.37
N GLU A 255 8.00 -11.68 -24.72
CA GLU A 255 7.87 -12.24 -23.37
C GLU A 255 7.53 -11.15 -22.37
N ASP A 256 6.64 -11.46 -21.44
CA ASP A 256 6.37 -10.58 -20.30
C ASP A 256 7.56 -10.55 -19.35
N VAL A 257 8.27 -9.43 -19.34
CA VAL A 257 9.53 -9.26 -18.60
C VAL A 257 9.33 -9.40 -17.09
N THR A 258 8.17 -8.97 -16.58
CA THR A 258 7.85 -9.06 -15.15
C THR A 258 7.63 -10.51 -14.74
N THR A 259 6.91 -11.28 -15.56
CA THR A 259 6.75 -12.72 -15.36
C THR A 259 8.07 -13.48 -15.47
N VAL A 260 8.90 -13.15 -16.47
CA VAL A 260 10.26 -13.74 -16.61
C VAL A 260 11.08 -13.48 -15.33
N ALA A 261 11.10 -12.25 -14.84
CA ALA A 261 11.85 -11.90 -13.64
C ALA A 261 11.34 -12.65 -12.40
N LEU A 262 10.03 -12.73 -12.21
CA LEU A 262 9.39 -13.48 -11.12
C LEU A 262 9.75 -14.97 -11.19
N CYS A 263 9.55 -15.60 -12.34
CA CYS A 263 9.85 -17.02 -12.52
C CYS A 263 11.33 -17.34 -12.34
N LYS A 264 12.22 -16.53 -12.91
CA LYS A 264 13.68 -16.71 -12.74
C LYS A 264 14.12 -16.53 -11.30
N ALA A 265 13.54 -15.57 -10.57
CA ALA A 265 13.85 -15.32 -9.17
C ALA A 265 13.54 -16.54 -8.29
N PHE A 266 12.48 -17.28 -8.62
CA PHE A 266 12.06 -18.49 -7.91
C PHE A 266 12.42 -19.80 -8.63
N ALA A 267 13.16 -19.77 -9.74
CA ALA A 267 13.49 -20.95 -10.56
C ALA A 267 14.26 -22.05 -9.81
N ARG A 268 14.95 -21.70 -8.72
CA ARG A 268 15.60 -22.68 -7.82
C ARG A 268 14.62 -23.33 -6.84
N GLY A 269 13.37 -22.87 -6.83
CA GLY A 269 12.30 -23.42 -6.02
C GLY A 269 11.52 -24.53 -6.74
N ARG A 270 10.42 -24.93 -6.11
CA ARG A 270 9.50 -25.94 -6.63
C ARG A 270 8.24 -25.30 -7.23
N THR A 271 8.33 -24.04 -7.74
CA THR A 271 7.14 -23.37 -8.29
C THR A 271 6.51 -24.22 -9.39
N ARG A 272 5.29 -24.68 -9.15
CA ARG A 272 4.52 -25.54 -10.05
C ARG A 272 3.42 -24.77 -10.75
N SER A 273 2.82 -23.79 -10.04
CA SER A 273 1.61 -23.13 -10.51
C SER A 273 1.70 -21.62 -10.37
N ILE A 274 1.20 -20.91 -11.39
CA ILE A 274 0.98 -19.46 -11.34
C ILE A 274 -0.48 -19.17 -11.68
N TYR A 275 -1.14 -18.39 -10.83
CA TYR A 275 -2.52 -17.95 -10.96
C TYR A 275 -2.56 -16.43 -11.15
N PHE A 276 -3.23 -15.98 -12.21
CA PHE A 276 -3.44 -14.55 -12.46
C PHE A 276 -4.90 -14.22 -12.22
N ALA A 277 -5.17 -13.42 -11.20
CA ALA A 277 -6.48 -12.86 -10.94
C ALA A 277 -6.60 -11.52 -11.66
N VAL A 278 -7.47 -11.44 -12.66
CA VAL A 278 -7.55 -10.32 -13.60
C VAL A 278 -8.98 -9.82 -13.76
N PRO A 279 -9.19 -8.51 -14.03
CA PRO A 279 -10.50 -7.99 -14.34
C PRO A 279 -11.04 -8.56 -15.66
N SER A 280 -12.35 -8.73 -15.76
CA SER A 280 -13.04 -8.93 -17.04
C SER A 280 -13.24 -7.61 -17.76
N LEU A 281 -13.13 -7.62 -19.09
CA LEU A 281 -13.54 -6.48 -19.94
C LEU A 281 -15.04 -6.53 -20.28
N ASP A 282 -15.68 -7.67 -20.05
CA ASP A 282 -17.09 -7.92 -20.33
C ASP A 282 -17.87 -8.08 -19.03
N ARG A 283 -19.19 -7.87 -19.08
CA ARG A 283 -20.07 -8.07 -17.93
C ARG A 283 -20.08 -9.55 -17.51
N LEU A 284 -20.29 -9.80 -16.23
CA LEU A 284 -20.47 -11.15 -15.70
C LEU A 284 -21.65 -11.85 -16.41
N GLY A 285 -21.45 -13.13 -16.74
CA GLY A 285 -22.45 -13.96 -17.44
C GLY A 285 -22.22 -14.10 -18.94
N THR A 286 -21.18 -13.47 -19.51
CA THR A 286 -20.75 -13.71 -20.88
C THR A 286 -20.09 -15.09 -20.95
N GLU A 287 -20.46 -15.94 -21.91
CA GLU A 287 -19.96 -17.32 -22.05
C GLU A 287 -18.44 -17.41 -22.24
N ALA A 288 -17.83 -16.41 -22.89
CA ALA A 288 -16.37 -16.32 -23.10
C ALA A 288 -15.88 -14.90 -22.84
N PRO A 289 -15.73 -14.47 -21.56
CA PRO A 289 -15.36 -13.11 -21.24
C PRO A 289 -13.91 -12.80 -21.66
N ARG A 290 -13.72 -11.59 -22.19
CA ARG A 290 -12.37 -11.08 -22.49
C ARG A 290 -11.69 -10.65 -21.20
N LEU A 291 -10.44 -11.04 -21.04
CA LEU A 291 -9.64 -10.71 -19.87
C LEU A 291 -8.87 -9.41 -20.08
N ALA A 292 -8.78 -8.59 -19.05
CA ALA A 292 -7.92 -7.40 -19.03
C ALA A 292 -6.45 -7.78 -18.76
N ALA A 293 -5.92 -8.74 -19.55
CA ALA A 293 -4.58 -9.27 -19.40
C ALA A 293 -3.95 -9.55 -20.77
N PRO A 294 -2.65 -9.24 -20.97
CA PRO A 294 -1.97 -9.53 -22.23
C PRO A 294 -1.72 -11.05 -22.37
N LYS A 295 -1.84 -11.56 -23.60
CA LYS A 295 -1.56 -12.98 -23.91
C LYS A 295 -0.13 -13.40 -23.54
N SER A 296 0.81 -12.47 -23.52
CA SER A 296 2.21 -12.70 -23.15
C SER A 296 2.36 -13.29 -21.74
N LEU A 297 1.48 -12.98 -20.78
CA LEU A 297 1.49 -13.60 -19.45
C LEU A 297 1.39 -15.13 -19.54
N LEU A 298 0.41 -15.63 -20.28
CA LEU A 298 0.20 -17.07 -20.47
C LEU A 298 1.38 -17.73 -21.20
N VAL A 299 1.79 -17.14 -22.34
CA VAL A 299 2.87 -17.69 -23.17
C VAL A 299 4.20 -17.72 -22.43
N THR A 300 4.47 -16.67 -21.65
CA THR A 300 5.70 -16.59 -20.86
C THR A 300 5.67 -17.59 -19.69
N SER A 301 4.59 -17.61 -18.90
CA SER A 301 4.48 -18.48 -17.72
C SER A 301 4.65 -19.96 -18.06
N LYS A 302 4.04 -20.43 -19.14
CA LYS A 302 4.13 -21.84 -19.62
C LYS A 302 5.55 -22.32 -19.95
N LYS A 303 6.53 -21.40 -20.04
CA LYS A 303 7.94 -21.78 -20.23
C LYS A 303 8.64 -22.14 -18.92
N TYR A 304 8.06 -21.78 -17.78
CA TYR A 304 8.70 -21.85 -16.47
C TYR A 304 7.96 -22.73 -15.48
N VAL A 305 6.65 -22.90 -15.63
CA VAL A 305 5.79 -23.64 -14.69
C VAL A 305 4.84 -24.59 -15.43
N ASP A 306 4.40 -25.63 -14.72
CA ASP A 306 3.54 -26.67 -15.26
C ASP A 306 2.11 -26.15 -15.44
N ASP A 307 1.57 -25.47 -14.43
CA ASP A 307 0.20 -24.99 -14.38
C ASP A 307 0.10 -23.48 -14.42
N VAL A 308 -0.73 -22.96 -15.34
CA VAL A 308 -1.05 -21.55 -15.45
C VAL A 308 -2.56 -21.38 -15.56
N ALA A 309 -3.18 -20.67 -14.63
CA ALA A 309 -4.59 -20.38 -14.65
C ALA A 309 -4.88 -18.88 -14.57
N PHE A 310 -6.02 -18.50 -15.13
CA PHE A 310 -6.55 -17.14 -15.02
C PHE A 310 -7.89 -17.18 -14.30
N GLU A 311 -8.00 -16.41 -13.21
CA GLU A 311 -9.23 -16.22 -12.48
C GLU A 311 -9.83 -14.85 -12.81
N ILE A 312 -11.12 -14.84 -13.08
CA ILE A 312 -11.84 -13.62 -13.37
C ILE A 312 -12.29 -13.00 -12.05
N LEU A 313 -11.81 -11.81 -11.78
CA LEU A 313 -12.25 -11.05 -10.63
C LEU A 313 -13.67 -10.50 -10.86
N PRO A 314 -14.57 -10.66 -9.89
CA PRO A 314 -15.92 -10.15 -10.03
C PRO A 314 -15.92 -8.62 -10.16
N TYR A 315 -16.72 -8.12 -11.08
CA TYR A 315 -16.92 -6.68 -11.27
C TYR A 315 -17.92 -6.07 -10.26
N THR A 316 -18.61 -6.93 -9.50
CA THR A 316 -19.60 -6.54 -8.50
C THR A 316 -19.19 -6.91 -7.10
N ASP A 317 -19.52 -6.07 -6.11
CA ASP A 317 -19.38 -6.41 -4.71
C ASP A 317 -20.46 -7.42 -4.24
N ALA A 318 -20.39 -7.85 -2.98
CA ALA A 318 -21.37 -8.76 -2.40
C ALA A 318 -22.81 -8.21 -2.36
N GLY A 319 -22.99 -6.91 -2.52
CA GLY A 319 -24.29 -6.23 -2.63
C GLY A 319 -24.82 -6.09 -4.06
N GLY A 320 -24.05 -6.58 -5.06
CA GLY A 320 -24.41 -6.48 -6.48
C GLY A 320 -24.09 -5.13 -7.14
N ASN A 321 -23.37 -4.21 -6.43
CA ASN A 321 -22.95 -2.96 -7.01
C ASN A 321 -21.72 -3.16 -7.90
N GLU A 322 -21.71 -2.54 -9.08
CA GLU A 322 -20.53 -2.56 -9.95
C GLU A 322 -19.37 -1.81 -9.28
N ARG A 323 -18.23 -2.49 -9.12
CA ARG A 323 -17.01 -1.92 -8.58
C ARG A 323 -15.80 -2.33 -9.41
N GLN A 324 -15.08 -1.35 -9.91
CA GLN A 324 -13.87 -1.61 -10.67
C GLN A 324 -12.77 -2.20 -9.76
N TRP A 325 -12.21 -3.33 -10.18
CA TRP A 325 -11.06 -3.91 -9.49
C TRP A 325 -9.82 -3.04 -9.67
N HIS A 326 -9.23 -2.63 -8.55
CA HIS A 326 -8.00 -1.83 -8.54
C HIS A 326 -6.98 -2.30 -7.50
N ALA A 327 -7.27 -3.34 -6.73
CA ALA A 327 -6.34 -3.92 -5.78
C ALA A 327 -5.11 -4.55 -6.47
N LYS A 328 -3.96 -4.54 -5.80
CA LYS A 328 -2.70 -5.15 -6.24
C LYS A 328 -2.18 -6.07 -5.15
N MET A 329 -1.98 -7.33 -5.52
CA MET A 329 -1.56 -8.37 -4.58
C MET A 329 -0.61 -9.35 -5.26
N LEU A 330 0.39 -9.81 -4.51
CA LEU A 330 1.23 -10.96 -4.85
C LEU A 330 1.23 -11.90 -3.65
N ALA A 331 0.69 -13.11 -3.83
CA ALA A 331 0.73 -14.13 -2.80
C ALA A 331 1.64 -15.30 -3.23
N LEU A 332 2.36 -15.84 -2.26
CA LEU A 332 3.30 -16.94 -2.44
C LEU A 332 3.00 -18.00 -1.39
N ARG A 333 2.92 -19.25 -1.79
CA ARG A 333 2.71 -20.37 -0.86
C ARG A 333 3.75 -21.46 -1.08
N ARG A 334 4.20 -22.03 0.02
CA ARG A 334 5.03 -23.22 0.07
C ARG A 334 4.44 -24.17 1.09
N TYR A 335 4.34 -25.42 0.69
CA TYR A 335 3.94 -26.53 1.56
C TYR A 335 5.15 -27.43 1.76
N ASP A 336 5.37 -27.88 2.98
CA ASP A 336 6.32 -28.95 3.32
C ASP A 336 5.78 -29.76 4.50
N ASP A 337 6.44 -30.88 4.79
CA ASP A 337 5.99 -31.80 5.84
C ASP A 337 6.01 -31.16 7.24
N GLU A 338 6.75 -30.05 7.42
CA GLU A 338 6.85 -29.28 8.66
C GLU A 338 5.93 -28.05 8.68
N GLY A 339 5.12 -27.81 7.62
CA GLY A 339 4.09 -26.74 7.56
C GLY A 339 4.28 -25.68 6.47
N GLY A 340 5.48 -25.33 6.08
CA GLY A 340 5.75 -24.36 5.03
C GLY A 340 5.50 -22.88 5.43
N TYR A 341 5.20 -22.03 4.42
CA TYR A 341 4.86 -20.62 4.64
C TYR A 341 3.85 -20.09 3.63
N ALA A 342 3.14 -19.04 4.02
CA ALA A 342 2.41 -18.16 3.13
C ALA A 342 2.98 -16.73 3.22
N ALA A 343 3.12 -16.07 2.08
CA ALA A 343 3.51 -14.67 2.01
C ALA A 343 2.49 -13.89 1.17
N LEU A 344 2.10 -12.71 1.65
CA LEU A 344 1.17 -11.82 0.98
C LEU A 344 1.76 -10.41 0.92
N MET A 345 2.00 -9.92 -0.28
CA MET A 345 2.36 -8.53 -0.55
C MET A 345 1.11 -7.79 -1.05
N ILE A 346 0.76 -6.69 -0.41
CA ILE A 346 -0.32 -5.79 -0.82
C ILE A 346 0.18 -4.34 -0.83
N GLY A 347 -0.38 -3.51 -1.69
CA GLY A 347 -0.03 -2.09 -1.76
C GLY A 347 -0.26 -1.46 -3.11
N SER A 348 0.66 -0.62 -3.55
CA SER A 348 0.49 0.19 -4.75
C SER A 348 1.04 -0.43 -6.04
N SER A 349 1.93 -1.44 -5.96
CA SER A 349 2.66 -1.98 -7.10
C SER A 349 1.79 -2.78 -8.06
N ASN A 350 1.56 -2.25 -9.26
CA ASN A 350 1.03 -3.07 -10.34
C ASN A 350 2.06 -4.12 -10.78
N PHE A 351 1.58 -5.22 -11.36
CA PHE A 351 2.45 -6.27 -11.91
C PHE A 351 3.03 -5.84 -13.26
N THR A 352 3.88 -4.82 -13.23
CA THR A 352 4.57 -4.21 -14.37
C THR A 352 6.04 -3.99 -14.04
N LYS A 353 6.87 -3.82 -15.07
CA LYS A 353 8.31 -3.49 -14.89
C LYS A 353 8.51 -2.30 -13.97
N ALA A 354 7.77 -1.22 -14.22
CA ALA A 354 7.88 0.01 -13.44
C ALA A 354 7.37 -0.17 -11.99
N GLY A 355 6.27 -0.89 -11.80
CA GLY A 355 5.68 -1.16 -10.48
C GLY A 355 6.54 -2.09 -9.63
N MET A 356 7.13 -3.12 -10.23
CA MET A 356 7.97 -4.10 -9.54
C MET A 356 9.45 -3.72 -9.46
N GLY A 357 9.87 -2.63 -10.12
CA GLY A 357 11.24 -2.13 -10.10
C GLY A 357 12.20 -2.98 -10.94
N ILE A 358 11.82 -3.33 -12.17
CA ILE A 358 12.59 -4.16 -13.08
C ILE A 358 13.13 -3.30 -14.24
N GLY A 359 14.43 -3.35 -14.50
CA GLY A 359 15.02 -2.84 -15.73
C GLY A 359 15.17 -1.33 -15.85
N GLY A 360 15.47 -0.58 -14.79
CA GLY A 360 15.92 0.82 -14.85
C GLY A 360 14.83 1.88 -15.07
N VAL A 361 13.57 1.49 -15.27
CA VAL A 361 12.39 2.34 -15.16
C VAL A 361 11.62 1.92 -13.92
N ALA A 362 11.55 2.79 -12.94
CA ALA A 362 10.91 2.50 -11.67
C ALA A 362 9.96 3.62 -11.26
N ASN A 363 8.75 3.25 -10.87
CA ASN A 363 7.89 4.14 -10.09
C ASN A 363 8.42 4.25 -8.67
N ALA A 364 7.89 5.19 -7.89
CA ALA A 364 7.91 5.09 -6.44
C ALA A 364 6.67 4.32 -6.01
N GLU A 365 6.85 3.13 -5.44
CA GLU A 365 5.78 2.25 -4.97
C GLU A 365 6.09 1.77 -3.56
N LEU A 366 5.04 1.48 -2.77
CA LEU A 366 5.20 0.89 -1.45
C LEU A 366 4.16 -0.19 -1.21
N ASN A 367 4.63 -1.30 -0.62
CA ASN A 367 3.78 -2.43 -0.29
C ASN A 367 4.12 -2.95 1.10
N LEU A 368 3.15 -3.57 1.76
CA LEU A 368 3.37 -4.39 2.94
C LEU A 368 3.49 -5.85 2.52
N LEU A 369 4.59 -6.49 2.90
CA LEU A 369 4.80 -7.92 2.77
C LEU A 369 4.63 -8.57 4.15
N THR A 370 3.63 -9.44 4.28
CA THR A 370 3.42 -10.30 5.45
C THR A 370 3.82 -11.73 5.11
N ILE A 371 4.72 -12.31 5.89
CA ILE A 371 5.16 -13.70 5.77
C ILE A 371 4.75 -14.42 7.05
N ALA A 372 3.98 -15.49 6.93
CA ALA A 372 3.56 -16.31 8.06
C ALA A 372 3.95 -17.77 7.83
N LYS A 373 4.39 -18.45 8.89
CA LYS A 373 4.60 -19.90 8.89
C LYS A 373 3.25 -20.59 8.89
N LEU A 374 3.03 -21.53 7.98
CA LEU A 374 1.85 -22.38 7.96
C LEU A 374 1.90 -23.40 9.13
N GLY A 375 0.72 -23.83 9.63
CA GLY A 375 0.63 -24.68 10.81
C GLY A 375 0.93 -23.97 12.15
N GLY A 376 1.19 -22.66 12.12
CA GLY A 376 1.44 -21.86 13.33
C GLY A 376 0.18 -21.63 14.17
N GLN A 377 0.38 -21.25 15.45
CA GLN A 377 -0.72 -20.99 16.40
C GLN A 377 -1.31 -19.56 16.26
N SER A 378 -0.66 -18.66 15.53
CA SER A 378 -1.12 -17.28 15.39
C SER A 378 -2.46 -17.16 14.64
N LYS A 379 -3.24 -16.10 14.94
CA LYS A 379 -4.48 -15.80 14.22
C LYS A 379 -4.23 -15.59 12.72
N VAL A 380 -3.11 -14.93 12.37
CA VAL A 380 -2.73 -14.64 10.99
C VAL A 380 -2.35 -15.93 10.25
N SER A 381 -1.55 -16.82 10.88
CA SER A 381 -1.21 -18.12 10.31
C SER A 381 -2.48 -18.95 10.01
N LYS A 382 -3.41 -19.03 10.98
CA LYS A 382 -4.68 -19.75 10.81
C LYS A 382 -5.59 -19.17 9.72
N GLN A 383 -5.53 -17.86 9.48
CA GLN A 383 -6.29 -17.21 8.39
C GLN A 383 -5.67 -17.48 7.02
N LEU A 384 -4.35 -17.60 6.94
CA LEU A 384 -3.64 -17.90 5.70
C LEU A 384 -3.66 -19.39 5.32
N ASP A 385 -3.95 -20.28 6.29
CA ASP A 385 -4.14 -21.71 6.07
C ASP A 385 -5.52 -22.04 5.43
N GLN A 386 -6.49 -21.11 5.45
CA GLN A 386 -7.82 -21.24 4.86
C GLN A 386 -7.87 -20.69 3.42
#